data_19df6d93897be1d26b05fa75a9bcd285
#
_entry.id   19df6d93897be1d26b05fa75a9bcd285
#
_cell.length_a   1.000
_cell.length_b   1.000
_cell.length_c   1.000
_cell.angle_alpha   90.00
_cell.angle_beta   90.00
_cell.angle_gamma   90.00
#
_symmetry.space_group_name_H-M   'P 1'
#
loop_
_entity.id
_entity.type
_entity.pdbx_description
1 polymer ?
#
loop_
_entity_poly.entity_id
_entity_poly.type
_entity_poly.pdbx_seq_one_letter_code
_entity_poly.pdbx_strand_id
1 'polypeptide(L)'
;MKFECEKTLLASAIDGVSRAITNRAAIPVLEGIYMKAEGFNLTLTGYDMEMGITTTIECNVLVPGETVLDAKLLSAMVNRMPAGDVCIELNDEGQAKISGGVAEFEIPALNASDYPSLPVTGADNTMTVKCGMLREMIEKTIYAVSQDDKKPAHTGELFVIEPGSLTIVALDGYRLAIIQRDVECTRDIRIIIPAKTLQELLKIMGGADDDVKIDANRRYVVFTSNGYTIMSRLIEGDFLNYESVIPKDRKTRVTVECKNFIDTIERASLIITERLKNPLRINFGEERVTVRCQTPLGKVVDEFAPVSMEGDAVEIGFNNRYLLDALRFSKCEKMVLEINGPLSPVKLLPEDGKDFIYLVLPVRFKNEG
;
A
#
# COMPACT_ATOMS: atom_id res chain seq x y z
N MET A 1 -8.75 18.98 -31.08
CA MET A 1 -8.46 19.39 -29.68
C MET A 1 -7.22 20.27 -29.67
N LYS A 2 -7.24 21.39 -28.92
CA LYS A 2 -6.04 22.20 -28.69
C LYS A 2 -6.12 22.89 -27.33
N PHE A 3 -5.05 22.80 -26.54
CA PHE A 3 -4.96 23.46 -25.25
C PHE A 3 -3.52 23.83 -24.89
N GLU A 4 -3.38 24.78 -23.98
CA GLU A 4 -2.10 25.20 -23.37
C GLU A 4 -2.19 25.04 -21.87
N CYS A 5 -1.16 24.47 -21.25
CA CYS A 5 -1.12 24.18 -19.82
C CYS A 5 0.30 24.42 -19.28
N GLU A 6 0.40 24.95 -18.07
CA GLU A 6 1.69 25.09 -17.39
C GLU A 6 2.34 23.72 -17.23
N LYS A 7 3.64 23.62 -17.60
CA LYS A 7 4.41 22.37 -17.63
C LYS A 7 4.37 21.59 -16.34
N THR A 8 4.59 22.25 -15.20
CA THR A 8 4.72 21.58 -13.90
C THR A 8 3.38 20.96 -13.48
N LEU A 9 2.29 21.68 -13.73
CA LEU A 9 0.94 21.21 -13.45
C LEU A 9 0.59 20.00 -14.34
N LEU A 10 0.87 20.11 -15.66
CA LEU A 10 0.63 19.03 -16.60
C LEU A 10 1.49 17.79 -16.31
N ALA A 11 2.79 17.97 -15.99
CA ALA A 11 3.67 16.87 -15.64
C ALA A 11 3.19 16.13 -14.38
N SER A 12 2.81 16.87 -13.32
CA SER A 12 2.28 16.27 -12.09
C SER A 12 0.99 15.46 -12.34
N ALA A 13 0.09 16.00 -13.18
CA ALA A 13 -1.14 15.32 -13.54
C ALA A 13 -0.88 14.03 -14.33
N ILE A 14 0.02 14.09 -15.33
CA ILE A 14 0.45 12.93 -16.12
C ILE A 14 1.08 11.84 -15.22
N ASP A 15 2.01 12.22 -14.35
CA ASP A 15 2.68 11.27 -13.45
C ASP A 15 1.70 10.64 -12.45
N GLY A 16 0.72 11.41 -11.96
CA GLY A 16 -0.34 10.92 -11.09
C GLY A 16 -1.20 9.85 -11.74
N VAL A 17 -1.74 10.11 -12.93
CA VAL A 17 -2.64 9.17 -13.61
C VAL A 17 -1.89 7.98 -14.23
N SER A 18 -0.62 8.15 -14.60
CA SER A 18 0.24 7.08 -15.12
C SER A 18 0.42 5.91 -14.15
N ARG A 19 0.18 6.11 -12.85
CA ARG A 19 0.25 5.07 -11.81
C ARG A 19 -0.80 3.98 -11.98
N ALA A 20 -1.91 4.27 -12.67
CA ALA A 20 -2.94 3.29 -13.01
C ALA A 20 -2.68 2.62 -14.37
N ILE A 21 -1.57 2.93 -15.05
CA ILE A 21 -1.28 2.39 -16.37
C ILE A 21 -0.23 1.28 -16.27
N THR A 22 -0.49 0.16 -16.93
CA THR A 22 0.44 -0.98 -16.99
C THR A 22 1.14 -1.03 -18.35
N ASN A 23 2.44 -1.25 -18.36
CA ASN A 23 3.16 -1.61 -19.58
C ASN A 23 2.71 -3.01 -20.04
N ARG A 24 2.26 -3.16 -21.27
CA ARG A 24 1.69 -4.39 -21.85
C ARG A 24 0.26 -4.68 -21.39
N ALA A 25 -0.61 -3.68 -21.53
CA ALA A 25 -2.04 -3.87 -21.34
C ALA A 25 -2.61 -4.84 -22.40
N ALA A 26 -3.62 -5.63 -22.00
CA ALA A 26 -4.32 -6.51 -22.95
C ALA A 26 -5.03 -5.73 -24.07
N ILE A 27 -5.41 -4.48 -23.78
CA ILE A 27 -6.03 -3.54 -24.71
C ILE A 27 -5.04 -2.41 -24.93
N PRO A 28 -4.44 -2.21 -26.12
CA PRO A 28 -3.36 -1.24 -26.35
C PRO A 28 -3.70 0.20 -25.96
N VAL A 29 -4.96 0.64 -26.09
CA VAL A 29 -5.38 2.00 -25.71
C VAL A 29 -5.20 2.29 -24.21
N LEU A 30 -5.15 1.26 -23.36
CA LEU A 30 -4.91 1.38 -21.91
C LEU A 30 -3.43 1.61 -21.55
N GLU A 31 -2.51 1.54 -22.52
CA GLU A 31 -1.13 2.02 -22.32
C GLU A 31 -1.03 3.55 -22.44
N GLY A 32 -2.13 4.20 -22.82
CA GLY A 32 -2.27 5.64 -22.97
C GLY A 32 -3.03 6.31 -21.83
N ILE A 33 -2.86 7.63 -21.76
CA ILE A 33 -3.64 8.51 -20.91
C ILE A 33 -4.80 9.05 -21.74
N TYR A 34 -6.02 8.82 -21.28
CA TYR A 34 -7.19 9.51 -21.85
C TYR A 34 -7.18 10.95 -21.37
N MET A 35 -7.36 11.88 -22.28
CA MET A 35 -7.35 13.33 -22.07
C MET A 35 -8.62 13.95 -22.64
N LYS A 36 -9.32 14.75 -21.86
CA LYS A 36 -10.50 15.52 -22.28
C LYS A 36 -10.29 16.98 -21.94
N ALA A 37 -10.25 17.84 -22.95
CA ALA A 37 -10.17 19.30 -22.82
C ALA A 37 -11.55 19.91 -23.05
N GLU A 38 -12.12 20.60 -22.06
CA GLU A 38 -13.45 21.21 -22.12
C GLU A 38 -13.54 22.41 -21.15
N GLY A 39 -14.08 23.54 -21.65
CA GLY A 39 -14.17 24.78 -20.88
C GLY A 39 -12.78 25.32 -20.54
N PHE A 40 -12.41 25.36 -19.27
CA PHE A 40 -11.08 25.73 -18.78
C PHE A 40 -10.36 24.58 -18.11
N ASN A 41 -10.78 23.36 -18.37
CA ASN A 41 -10.30 22.18 -17.68
C ASN A 41 -9.73 21.14 -18.66
N LEU A 42 -8.67 20.50 -18.21
CA LEU A 42 -8.14 19.28 -18.79
C LEU A 42 -8.31 18.13 -17.78
N THR A 43 -9.12 17.16 -18.14
CA THR A 43 -9.28 15.92 -17.37
C THR A 43 -8.36 14.86 -17.96
N LEU A 44 -7.52 14.26 -17.10
CA LEU A 44 -6.64 13.14 -17.44
C LEU A 44 -7.11 11.89 -16.71
N THR A 45 -7.07 10.74 -17.38
CA THR A 45 -7.42 9.45 -16.80
C THR A 45 -6.44 8.37 -17.24
N GLY A 46 -5.91 7.63 -16.28
CA GLY A 46 -5.22 6.36 -16.48
C GLY A 46 -6.08 5.21 -15.96
N TYR A 47 -6.09 4.06 -16.65
CA TYR A 47 -6.94 2.92 -16.29
C TYR A 47 -6.35 1.60 -16.75
N ASP A 48 -6.38 0.55 -15.90
CA ASP A 48 -5.90 -0.80 -16.24
C ASP A 48 -7.00 -1.88 -16.11
N MET A 49 -8.27 -1.48 -16.10
CA MET A 49 -9.47 -2.31 -15.88
C MET A 49 -9.72 -2.71 -14.43
N GLU A 50 -8.73 -2.64 -13.54
CA GLU A 50 -8.85 -2.93 -12.11
C GLU A 50 -8.80 -1.63 -11.29
N MET A 51 -7.92 -0.70 -11.66
CA MET A 51 -7.73 0.58 -11.00
C MET A 51 -7.70 1.71 -12.03
N GLY A 52 -8.46 2.77 -11.77
CA GLY A 52 -8.45 4.01 -12.54
C GLY A 52 -8.07 5.19 -11.66
N ILE A 53 -7.27 6.10 -12.20
CA ILE A 53 -6.90 7.36 -11.56
C ILE A 53 -7.27 8.50 -12.49
N THR A 54 -8.07 9.44 -11.99
CA THR A 54 -8.49 10.62 -12.70
C THR A 54 -8.10 11.88 -11.95
N THR A 55 -7.67 12.90 -12.69
CA THR A 55 -7.47 14.25 -12.17
C THR A 55 -7.95 15.28 -13.16
N THR A 56 -8.36 16.45 -12.68
CA THR A 56 -8.75 17.58 -13.51
C THR A 56 -7.93 18.79 -13.11
N ILE A 57 -7.27 19.40 -14.07
CA ILE A 57 -6.42 20.57 -13.89
C ILE A 57 -6.93 21.73 -14.76
N GLU A 58 -6.67 22.96 -14.33
CA GLU A 58 -6.98 24.16 -15.10
C GLU A 58 -6.01 24.30 -16.28
N CYS A 59 -6.53 24.65 -17.46
CA CYS A 59 -5.75 24.94 -18.65
C CYS A 59 -6.49 25.88 -19.58
N ASN A 60 -5.76 26.51 -20.51
CA ASN A 60 -6.32 27.32 -21.57
C ASN A 60 -6.79 26.44 -22.73
N VAL A 61 -8.06 26.12 -22.80
CA VAL A 61 -8.65 25.32 -23.89
C VAL A 61 -9.00 26.21 -25.07
N LEU A 62 -8.25 26.06 -26.16
CA LEU A 62 -8.47 26.78 -27.42
C LEU A 62 -9.47 26.07 -28.32
N VAL A 63 -9.41 24.74 -28.38
CA VAL A 63 -10.34 23.89 -29.13
C VAL A 63 -10.69 22.68 -28.26
N PRO A 64 -11.94 22.51 -27.83
CA PRO A 64 -12.35 21.37 -27.02
C PRO A 64 -12.20 20.06 -27.80
N GLY A 65 -12.09 18.94 -27.06
CA GLY A 65 -12.00 17.61 -27.66
C GLY A 65 -11.38 16.58 -26.69
N GLU A 66 -11.20 15.39 -27.19
CA GLU A 66 -10.66 14.28 -26.43
C GLU A 66 -9.73 13.39 -27.26
N THR A 67 -8.79 12.74 -26.60
CA THR A 67 -7.81 11.85 -27.23
C THR A 67 -7.18 10.91 -26.21
N VAL A 68 -6.42 9.94 -26.71
CA VAL A 68 -5.54 9.11 -25.88
C VAL A 68 -4.11 9.20 -26.43
N LEU A 69 -3.14 9.50 -25.53
CA LEU A 69 -1.74 9.58 -25.88
C LEU A 69 -0.95 8.56 -25.06
N ASP A 70 0.07 7.95 -25.70
CA ASP A 70 0.98 7.01 -25.00
C ASP A 70 1.55 7.65 -23.73
N ALA A 71 1.28 7.02 -22.59
CA ALA A 71 1.61 7.57 -21.27
C ALA A 71 3.11 7.75 -21.06
N LYS A 72 3.91 6.78 -21.52
CA LYS A 72 5.37 6.79 -21.34
C LYS A 72 6.05 7.86 -22.19
N LEU A 73 5.62 7.98 -23.46
CA LEU A 73 6.15 9.00 -24.34
C LEU A 73 5.73 10.39 -23.88
N LEU A 74 4.46 10.58 -23.53
CA LEU A 74 3.94 11.87 -23.07
C LEU A 74 4.66 12.33 -21.79
N SER A 75 4.77 11.47 -20.79
CA SER A 75 5.51 11.78 -19.56
C SER A 75 6.98 12.11 -19.84
N ALA A 76 7.65 11.33 -20.69
CA ALA A 76 9.04 11.57 -21.04
C ALA A 76 9.27 12.91 -21.76
N MET A 77 8.35 13.32 -22.64
CA MET A 77 8.40 14.56 -23.38
C MET A 77 8.13 15.75 -22.46
N VAL A 78 6.99 15.76 -21.77
CA VAL A 78 6.57 16.87 -20.91
C VAL A 78 7.60 17.11 -19.79
N ASN A 79 8.12 16.08 -19.16
CA ASN A 79 9.15 16.22 -18.10
C ASN A 79 10.45 16.87 -18.62
N ARG A 80 10.78 16.71 -19.91
CA ARG A 80 11.98 17.29 -20.54
C ARG A 80 11.75 18.62 -21.26
N MET A 81 10.51 19.09 -21.37
CA MET A 81 10.20 20.40 -21.94
C MET A 81 10.86 21.52 -21.12
N PRO A 82 11.19 22.67 -21.73
CA PRO A 82 11.56 23.88 -21.01
C PRO A 82 10.47 24.32 -20.03
N ALA A 83 10.82 25.20 -19.07
CA ALA A 83 9.82 25.84 -18.22
C ALA A 83 8.89 26.73 -19.05
N GLY A 84 7.62 26.83 -18.65
CA GLY A 84 6.57 27.59 -19.33
C GLY A 84 5.41 26.71 -19.73
N ASP A 85 4.63 27.16 -20.68
CA ASP A 85 3.45 26.45 -21.13
C ASP A 85 3.78 25.37 -22.17
N VAL A 86 3.07 24.27 -22.09
CA VAL A 86 3.06 23.18 -23.06
C VAL A 86 1.75 23.24 -23.83
N CYS A 87 1.85 23.32 -25.15
CA CYS A 87 0.70 23.26 -26.06
C CYS A 87 0.58 21.85 -26.64
N ILE A 88 -0.63 21.29 -26.57
CA ILE A 88 -0.96 20.01 -27.24
C ILE A 88 -2.09 20.27 -28.22
N GLU A 89 -1.86 19.91 -29.48
CA GLU A 89 -2.80 20.09 -30.60
C GLU A 89 -2.95 18.79 -31.39
N LEU A 90 -4.19 18.37 -31.60
CA LEU A 90 -4.51 17.27 -32.50
C LEU A 90 -4.74 17.81 -33.89
N ASN A 91 -4.08 17.23 -34.89
CA ASN A 91 -4.33 17.48 -36.29
C ASN A 91 -5.44 16.54 -36.86
N ASP A 92 -5.87 16.82 -38.08
CA ASP A 92 -6.90 16.03 -38.76
C ASP A 92 -6.39 14.62 -39.20
N GLU A 93 -5.09 14.41 -39.17
CA GLU A 93 -4.43 13.14 -39.52
C GLU A 93 -4.31 12.16 -38.35
N GLY A 94 -4.83 12.52 -37.16
CA GLY A 94 -4.77 11.67 -35.95
C GLY A 94 -3.41 11.67 -35.25
N GLN A 95 -2.66 12.78 -35.41
CA GLN A 95 -1.39 12.97 -34.67
C GLN A 95 -1.54 14.09 -33.65
N ALA A 96 -0.85 13.96 -32.55
CA ALA A 96 -0.72 14.99 -31.55
C ALA A 96 0.62 15.71 -31.70
N LYS A 97 0.55 17.02 -31.91
CA LYS A 97 1.67 17.93 -31.85
C LYS A 97 1.81 18.46 -30.43
N ILE A 98 2.96 18.23 -29.82
CA ILE A 98 3.28 18.63 -28.44
C ILE A 98 4.44 19.60 -28.50
N SER A 99 4.23 20.85 -28.08
CA SER A 99 5.25 21.89 -28.16
C SER A 99 5.43 22.65 -26.85
N GLY A 100 6.66 23.11 -26.58
CA GLY A 100 7.02 23.91 -25.42
C GLY A 100 8.35 24.59 -25.62
N GLY A 101 8.39 25.93 -25.53
CA GLY A 101 9.56 26.71 -25.91
C GLY A 101 9.95 26.49 -27.40
N VAL A 102 11.15 25.97 -27.64
CA VAL A 102 11.62 25.62 -28.99
C VAL A 102 11.49 24.13 -29.33
N ALA A 103 11.03 23.32 -28.37
CA ALA A 103 10.88 21.87 -28.56
C ALA A 103 9.51 21.57 -29.17
N GLU A 104 9.50 20.68 -30.15
CA GLU A 104 8.30 20.22 -30.83
C GLU A 104 8.38 18.72 -31.10
N PHE A 105 7.32 17.99 -30.79
CA PHE A 105 7.18 16.55 -31.01
C PHE A 105 5.87 16.28 -31.74
N GLU A 106 5.86 15.27 -32.59
CA GLU A 106 4.65 14.71 -33.19
C GLU A 106 4.59 13.23 -32.86
N ILE A 107 3.46 12.78 -32.27
CA ILE A 107 3.24 11.38 -31.92
C ILE A 107 1.85 10.93 -32.36
N PRO A 108 1.65 9.65 -32.67
CA PRO A 108 0.31 9.13 -32.96
C PRO A 108 -0.63 9.33 -31.78
N ALA A 109 -1.84 9.77 -32.08
CA ALA A 109 -2.94 9.84 -31.12
C ALA A 109 -3.89 8.65 -31.34
N LEU A 110 -4.40 8.08 -30.28
CA LEU A 110 -5.39 7.00 -30.33
C LEU A 110 -6.78 7.58 -30.17
N ASN A 111 -7.76 6.84 -30.71
CA ASN A 111 -9.15 7.28 -30.67
C ASN A 111 -9.69 7.18 -29.22
N ALA A 112 -10.20 8.28 -28.71
CA ALA A 112 -10.80 8.35 -27.37
C ALA A 112 -12.01 7.42 -27.20
N SER A 113 -12.77 7.14 -28.27
CA SER A 113 -13.94 6.24 -28.23
C SER A 113 -13.57 4.79 -27.89
N ASP A 114 -12.31 4.39 -28.11
CA ASP A 114 -11.82 3.04 -27.82
C ASP A 114 -11.40 2.89 -26.35
N TYR A 115 -11.32 4.01 -25.61
CA TYR A 115 -10.94 3.98 -24.18
C TYR A 115 -12.13 3.57 -23.30
N PRO A 116 -12.00 2.51 -22.52
CA PRO A 116 -13.10 2.05 -21.66
C PRO A 116 -13.49 3.11 -20.62
N SER A 117 -14.79 3.34 -20.49
CA SER A 117 -15.29 4.23 -19.45
C SER A 117 -15.05 3.65 -18.05
N LEU A 118 -14.63 4.50 -17.12
CA LEU A 118 -14.58 4.13 -15.70
C LEU A 118 -15.98 3.82 -15.20
N PRO A 119 -16.15 2.77 -14.38
CA PRO A 119 -17.43 2.46 -13.75
C PRO A 119 -17.94 3.64 -12.92
N VAL A 120 -19.21 3.98 -13.12
CA VAL A 120 -19.87 4.97 -12.26
C VAL A 120 -20.23 4.32 -10.94
N THR A 121 -19.66 4.80 -9.86
CA THR A 121 -19.99 4.35 -8.51
C THR A 121 -21.03 5.28 -7.91
N GLY A 122 -22.21 4.74 -7.54
CA GLY A 122 -23.15 5.48 -6.69
C GLY A 122 -22.55 5.71 -5.30
N ALA A 123 -22.76 6.89 -4.72
CA ALA A 123 -22.25 7.25 -3.40
C ALA A 123 -23.11 6.60 -2.28
N ASP A 124 -23.08 5.26 -2.20
CA ASP A 124 -23.94 4.53 -1.25
C ASP A 124 -23.36 4.49 0.17
N ASN A 125 -22.02 4.57 0.32
CA ASN A 125 -21.33 4.44 1.59
C ASN A 125 -20.15 5.40 1.65
N THR A 126 -20.43 6.66 1.93
CA THR A 126 -19.41 7.72 2.00
C THR A 126 -18.95 7.91 3.44
N MET A 127 -17.62 7.96 3.62
CA MET A 127 -16.97 8.44 4.84
C MET A 127 -15.81 9.37 4.48
N THR A 128 -15.45 10.23 5.40
CA THR A 128 -14.30 11.13 5.26
C THR A 128 -13.39 10.96 6.46
N VAL A 129 -12.10 10.80 6.20
CA VAL A 129 -11.07 10.64 7.23
C VAL A 129 -9.86 11.51 6.92
N LYS A 130 -9.02 11.78 7.91
CA LYS A 130 -7.76 12.51 7.70
C LYS A 130 -6.74 11.64 6.95
N CYS A 131 -6.07 12.23 5.96
CA CYS A 131 -5.03 11.57 5.17
C CYS A 131 -3.91 11.01 6.06
N GLY A 132 -3.49 11.73 7.10
CA GLY A 132 -2.46 11.29 8.04
C GLY A 132 -2.87 10.01 8.78
N MET A 133 -4.11 9.95 9.26
CA MET A 133 -4.65 8.76 9.94
C MET A 133 -4.72 7.55 9.01
N LEU A 134 -5.32 7.70 7.82
CA LEU A 134 -5.44 6.61 6.86
C LEU A 134 -4.07 6.12 6.38
N ARG A 135 -3.13 7.05 6.12
CA ARG A 135 -1.75 6.74 5.75
C ARG A 135 -1.08 5.88 6.81
N GLU A 136 -1.16 6.29 8.08
CA GLU A 136 -0.60 5.53 9.19
C GLU A 136 -1.20 4.13 9.28
N MET A 137 -2.53 4.01 9.17
CA MET A 137 -3.22 2.73 9.23
C MET A 137 -2.75 1.78 8.13
N ILE A 138 -2.72 2.24 6.88
CA ILE A 138 -2.26 1.44 5.74
C ILE A 138 -0.77 1.08 5.89
N GLU A 139 0.10 2.04 6.21
CA GLU A 139 1.53 1.79 6.34
C GLU A 139 1.85 0.76 7.43
N LYS A 140 1.08 0.73 8.54
CA LYS A 140 1.25 -0.23 9.64
C LYS A 140 0.70 -1.63 9.32
N THR A 141 -0.05 -1.83 8.24
CA THR A 141 -0.68 -3.13 7.93
C THR A 141 -0.25 -3.72 6.60
N ILE A 142 0.00 -2.91 5.58
CA ILE A 142 0.21 -3.35 4.19
C ILE A 142 1.39 -4.34 4.01
N TYR A 143 2.36 -4.33 4.90
CA TYR A 143 3.50 -5.26 4.86
C TYR A 143 3.07 -6.72 5.06
N ALA A 144 1.92 -6.95 5.67
CA ALA A 144 1.42 -8.27 6.02
C ALA A 144 0.54 -8.90 4.92
N VAL A 145 0.23 -8.20 3.83
CA VAL A 145 -0.53 -8.78 2.71
C VAL A 145 0.21 -9.93 2.03
N SER A 146 -0.53 -10.90 1.51
CA SER A 146 0.02 -12.03 0.77
C SER A 146 0.53 -11.59 -0.61
N GLN A 147 1.61 -12.24 -1.05
CA GLN A 147 2.14 -12.16 -2.42
C GLN A 147 1.70 -13.38 -3.26
N ASP A 148 0.90 -14.29 -2.69
CA ASP A 148 0.44 -15.51 -3.36
C ASP A 148 -0.97 -15.31 -3.92
N ASP A 149 -1.07 -15.24 -5.24
CA ASP A 149 -2.32 -15.06 -5.98
C ASP A 149 -3.31 -16.23 -5.84
N LYS A 150 -2.88 -17.35 -5.27
CA LYS A 150 -3.77 -18.50 -5.00
C LYS A 150 -4.83 -18.20 -3.94
N LYS A 151 -4.60 -17.15 -3.14
CA LYS A 151 -5.57 -16.66 -2.15
C LYS A 151 -5.81 -15.16 -2.38
N PRO A 152 -6.59 -14.80 -3.42
CA PRO A 152 -6.77 -13.39 -3.79
C PRO A 152 -7.23 -12.50 -2.64
N ALA A 153 -8.13 -12.99 -1.78
CA ALA A 153 -8.63 -12.23 -0.61
C ALA A 153 -7.50 -11.75 0.33
N HIS A 154 -6.35 -12.42 0.35
CA HIS A 154 -5.21 -12.03 1.18
C HIS A 154 -4.20 -11.13 0.46
N THR A 155 -4.36 -10.86 -0.84
CA THR A 155 -3.49 -9.93 -1.59
C THR A 155 -3.90 -8.47 -1.44
N GLY A 156 -4.96 -8.22 -0.67
CA GLY A 156 -5.45 -6.91 -0.29
C GLY A 156 -5.60 -6.79 1.22
N GLU A 157 -6.01 -5.61 1.65
CA GLU A 157 -6.36 -5.32 3.04
C GLU A 157 -7.88 -5.35 3.22
N LEU A 158 -8.33 -5.97 4.29
CA LEU A 158 -9.72 -5.91 4.72
C LEU A 158 -9.96 -4.61 5.48
N PHE A 159 -10.88 -3.80 4.97
CA PHE A 159 -11.44 -2.64 5.66
C PHE A 159 -12.76 -3.05 6.29
N VAL A 160 -12.83 -2.99 7.61
CA VAL A 160 -14.05 -3.18 8.40
C VAL A 160 -14.48 -1.81 8.89
N ILE A 161 -15.55 -1.29 8.31
CA ILE A 161 -16.12 0.00 8.64
C ILE A 161 -17.38 -0.27 9.43
N GLU A 162 -17.39 0.09 10.70
CA GLU A 162 -18.52 -0.07 11.62
C GLU A 162 -18.90 1.30 12.20
N PRO A 163 -20.11 1.46 12.75
CA PRO A 163 -20.49 2.72 13.38
C PRO A 163 -19.47 3.17 14.44
N GLY A 164 -18.78 4.27 14.17
CA GLY A 164 -17.77 4.86 15.05
C GLY A 164 -16.35 4.32 14.88
N SER A 165 -16.09 3.31 14.02
CA SER A 165 -14.75 2.75 13.89
C SER A 165 -14.38 2.31 12.48
N LEU A 166 -13.08 2.40 12.16
CA LEU A 166 -12.45 1.80 11.00
C LEU A 166 -11.35 0.85 11.47
N THR A 167 -11.45 -0.41 11.06
CA THR A 167 -10.40 -1.42 11.28
C THR A 167 -9.81 -1.83 9.95
N ILE A 168 -8.48 -1.85 9.84
CA ILE A 168 -7.74 -2.37 8.69
C ILE A 168 -7.00 -3.63 9.11
N VAL A 169 -7.12 -4.68 8.31
CA VAL A 169 -6.52 -5.99 8.57
C VAL A 169 -5.79 -6.50 7.33
N ALA A 170 -4.56 -6.95 7.53
CA ALA A 170 -3.77 -7.62 6.51
C ALA A 170 -3.18 -8.93 7.05
N LEU A 171 -3.10 -9.98 6.22
CA LEU A 171 -2.48 -11.25 6.58
C LEU A 171 -2.01 -12.04 5.35
N ASP A 172 -1.00 -12.93 5.56
CA ASP A 172 -0.49 -13.83 4.53
C ASP A 172 -0.54 -15.32 4.92
N GLY A 173 -1.11 -15.61 6.10
CA GLY A 173 -1.17 -16.97 6.69
C GLY A 173 0.01 -17.30 7.61
N TYR A 174 1.03 -16.42 7.72
CA TYR A 174 2.17 -16.54 8.64
C TYR A 174 2.28 -15.36 9.57
N ARG A 175 1.68 -14.25 9.23
CA ARG A 175 1.62 -13.01 10.01
C ARG A 175 0.28 -12.32 9.78
N LEU A 176 -0.09 -11.48 10.72
CA LEU A 176 -1.29 -10.68 10.72
C LEU A 176 -0.96 -9.29 11.26
N ALA A 177 -1.55 -8.27 10.67
CA ALA A 177 -1.51 -6.90 11.18
C ALA A 177 -2.94 -6.35 11.25
N ILE A 178 -3.28 -5.76 12.39
CA ILE A 178 -4.58 -5.13 12.67
C ILE A 178 -4.34 -3.76 13.25
N ILE A 179 -5.05 -2.78 12.77
CA ILE A 179 -5.10 -1.43 13.36
C ILE A 179 -6.54 -0.95 13.36
N GLN A 180 -6.96 -0.28 14.44
CA GLN A 180 -8.29 0.30 14.57
C GLN A 180 -8.19 1.76 14.97
N ARG A 181 -9.06 2.60 14.41
CA ARG A 181 -9.22 4.02 14.75
C ARG A 181 -10.69 4.38 14.87
N ASP A 182 -10.98 5.31 15.75
CA ASP A 182 -12.29 5.92 15.83
C ASP A 182 -12.51 6.85 14.65
N VAL A 183 -13.65 6.74 13.99
CA VAL A 183 -14.04 7.54 12.83
C VAL A 183 -15.52 7.90 12.89
N GLU A 184 -15.88 9.05 12.33
CA GLU A 184 -17.29 9.42 12.18
C GLU A 184 -17.90 8.67 11.00
N CYS A 185 -18.51 7.52 11.28
CA CYS A 185 -19.20 6.71 10.31
C CYS A 185 -20.42 6.03 10.95
N THR A 186 -21.51 5.91 10.20
CA THR A 186 -22.74 5.21 10.63
C THR A 186 -23.01 3.95 9.83
N ARG A 187 -22.08 3.57 8.95
CA ARG A 187 -22.21 2.42 8.04
C ARG A 187 -21.54 1.18 8.61
N ASP A 188 -22.06 0.04 8.16
CA ASP A 188 -21.46 -1.28 8.41
C ASP A 188 -21.16 -1.90 7.05
N ILE A 189 -19.87 -1.96 6.70
CA ILE A 189 -19.39 -2.51 5.43
C ILE A 189 -18.03 -3.18 5.62
N ARG A 190 -17.86 -4.33 4.97
CA ARG A 190 -16.59 -5.06 4.91
C ARG A 190 -16.17 -5.19 3.46
N ILE A 191 -15.00 -4.68 3.12
CA ILE A 191 -14.47 -4.65 1.77
C ILE A 191 -12.98 -5.03 1.77
N ILE A 192 -12.54 -5.72 0.70
CA ILE A 192 -11.13 -6.07 0.53
C ILE A 192 -10.59 -5.22 -0.61
N ILE A 193 -9.63 -4.35 -0.28
CA ILE A 193 -9.03 -3.41 -1.23
C ILE A 193 -7.66 -3.95 -1.66
N PRO A 194 -7.37 -4.04 -2.97
CA PRO A 194 -6.08 -4.52 -3.46
C PRO A 194 -4.92 -3.71 -2.88
N ALA A 195 -3.86 -4.39 -2.44
CA ALA A 195 -2.67 -3.72 -1.90
C ALA A 195 -2.04 -2.73 -2.91
N LYS A 196 -2.06 -3.06 -4.21
CA LYS A 196 -1.60 -2.15 -5.28
C LYS A 196 -2.32 -0.81 -5.22
N THR A 197 -3.65 -0.82 -5.09
CA THR A 197 -4.46 0.40 -4.99
C THR A 197 -4.07 1.24 -3.80
N LEU A 198 -3.91 0.62 -2.62
CA LEU A 198 -3.52 1.32 -1.40
C LEU A 198 -2.11 1.88 -1.47
N GLN A 199 -1.17 1.17 -2.11
CA GLN A 199 0.19 1.68 -2.35
C GLN A 199 0.21 2.90 -3.28
N GLU A 200 -0.64 2.95 -4.30
CA GLU A 200 -0.75 4.13 -5.16
C GLU A 200 -1.52 5.27 -4.47
N LEU A 201 -2.53 4.97 -3.67
CA LEU A 201 -3.23 5.94 -2.83
C LEU A 201 -2.26 6.66 -1.88
N LEU A 202 -1.37 5.93 -1.21
CA LEU A 202 -0.35 6.50 -0.31
C LEU A 202 0.56 7.56 -0.98
N LYS A 203 0.79 7.43 -2.29
CA LYS A 203 1.64 8.35 -3.07
C LYS A 203 0.91 9.61 -3.53
N ILE A 204 -0.43 9.56 -3.62
CA ILE A 204 -1.29 10.60 -4.19
C ILE A 204 -2.00 11.41 -3.10
N MET A 205 -2.32 10.80 -1.96
CA MET A 205 -2.97 11.48 -0.84
C MET A 205 -2.26 12.77 -0.46
N GLY A 206 -3.05 13.77 -0.07
CA GLY A 206 -2.60 15.07 0.42
C GLY A 206 -1.80 15.03 1.72
N GLY A 207 -1.58 16.19 2.32
CA GLY A 207 -0.94 16.34 3.62
C GLY A 207 -1.69 15.64 4.74
N ALA A 208 -1.07 15.54 5.92
CA ALA A 208 -1.66 14.80 7.05
C ALA A 208 -3.03 15.36 7.49
N ASP A 209 -3.20 16.67 7.44
CA ASP A 209 -4.42 17.36 7.86
C ASP A 209 -5.49 17.44 6.77
N ASP A 210 -5.15 17.08 5.53
CA ASP A 210 -6.10 17.03 4.42
C ASP A 210 -7.09 15.88 4.61
N ASP A 211 -8.22 15.99 3.92
CA ASP A 211 -9.25 14.97 3.94
C ASP A 211 -9.11 13.99 2.77
N VAL A 212 -9.42 12.73 3.03
CA VAL A 212 -9.69 11.73 2.00
C VAL A 212 -11.11 11.24 2.16
N LYS A 213 -11.88 11.39 1.09
CA LYS A 213 -13.23 10.88 0.98
C LYS A 213 -13.17 9.45 0.44
N ILE A 214 -13.89 8.54 1.08
CA ILE A 214 -13.99 7.13 0.71
C ILE A 214 -15.44 6.82 0.40
N ASP A 215 -15.71 6.47 -0.85
CA ASP A 215 -17.02 5.97 -1.29
C ASP A 215 -16.88 4.50 -1.68
N ALA A 216 -17.75 3.63 -1.17
CA ALA A 216 -17.66 2.21 -1.48
C ALA A 216 -19.04 1.62 -1.79
N ASN A 217 -19.06 0.68 -2.72
CA ASN A 217 -20.18 -0.21 -2.97
C ASN A 217 -19.69 -1.67 -2.96
N ARG A 218 -20.52 -2.62 -3.43
CA ARG A 218 -20.17 -4.05 -3.40
C ARG A 218 -19.03 -4.45 -4.34
N ARG A 219 -18.67 -3.63 -5.34
CA ARG A 219 -17.70 -3.99 -6.39
C ARG A 219 -16.52 -3.04 -6.47
N TYR A 220 -16.71 -1.80 -6.04
CA TYR A 220 -15.72 -0.73 -6.23
C TYR A 220 -15.58 0.11 -4.97
N VAL A 221 -14.39 0.62 -4.77
CA VAL A 221 -14.09 1.70 -3.83
C VAL A 221 -13.55 2.89 -4.61
N VAL A 222 -13.90 4.09 -4.17
CA VAL A 222 -13.40 5.35 -4.73
C VAL A 222 -12.81 6.19 -3.61
N PHE A 223 -11.58 6.61 -3.79
CA PHE A 223 -10.89 7.56 -2.93
C PHE A 223 -10.78 8.90 -3.65
N THR A 224 -11.17 9.98 -2.98
CA THR A 224 -11.00 11.35 -3.50
C THR A 224 -10.14 12.15 -2.53
N SER A 225 -8.99 12.60 -2.97
CA SER A 225 -8.04 13.39 -2.18
C SER A 225 -7.09 14.16 -3.09
N ASN A 226 -6.65 15.34 -2.67
CA ASN A 226 -5.61 16.14 -3.34
C ASN A 226 -5.86 16.35 -4.85
N GLY A 227 -7.12 16.55 -5.26
CA GLY A 227 -7.49 16.76 -6.67
C GLY A 227 -7.51 15.48 -7.52
N TYR A 228 -7.24 14.31 -6.93
CA TYR A 228 -7.30 13.02 -7.60
C TYR A 228 -8.51 12.20 -7.14
N THR A 229 -9.03 11.42 -8.06
CA THR A 229 -10.01 10.37 -7.80
C THR A 229 -9.41 9.03 -8.20
N ILE A 230 -9.29 8.11 -7.24
CA ILE A 230 -8.81 6.75 -7.44
C ILE A 230 -9.99 5.80 -7.32
N MET A 231 -10.35 5.13 -8.39
CA MET A 231 -11.33 4.07 -8.40
C MET A 231 -10.61 2.73 -8.43
N SER A 232 -11.05 1.78 -7.61
CA SER A 232 -10.52 0.41 -7.64
C SER A 232 -11.63 -0.63 -7.53
N ARG A 233 -11.46 -1.70 -8.30
CA ARG A 233 -12.24 -2.90 -8.12
C ARG A 233 -11.86 -3.56 -6.80
N LEU A 234 -12.86 -4.04 -6.05
CA LEU A 234 -12.67 -4.78 -4.82
C LEU A 234 -12.33 -6.24 -5.11
N ILE A 235 -11.56 -6.85 -4.21
CA ILE A 235 -11.30 -8.28 -4.27
C ILE A 235 -12.52 -9.02 -3.71
N GLU A 236 -13.07 -9.93 -4.50
CA GLU A 236 -14.16 -10.81 -4.09
C GLU A 236 -13.60 -12.02 -3.34
N GLY A 237 -14.31 -12.49 -2.32
CA GLY A 237 -13.96 -13.68 -1.56
C GLY A 237 -14.10 -13.52 -0.06
N ASP A 238 -13.96 -14.63 0.66
CA ASP A 238 -14.03 -14.65 2.12
C ASP A 238 -12.67 -14.34 2.72
N PHE A 239 -12.60 -13.31 3.53
CA PHE A 239 -11.43 -13.03 4.36
C PHE A 239 -11.45 -13.93 5.61
N LEU A 240 -10.27 -14.37 6.05
CA LEU A 240 -10.14 -15.18 7.26
C LEU A 240 -10.82 -14.49 8.46
N ASN A 241 -11.51 -15.26 9.30
CA ASN A 241 -11.95 -14.76 10.60
C ASN A 241 -10.72 -14.52 11.49
N TYR A 242 -10.14 -13.31 11.37
CA TYR A 242 -8.90 -12.93 12.02
C TYR A 242 -9.02 -12.85 13.55
N GLU A 243 -10.21 -12.56 14.08
CA GLU A 243 -10.44 -12.47 15.52
C GLU A 243 -10.23 -13.82 16.21
N SER A 244 -10.55 -14.91 15.52
CA SER A 244 -10.43 -16.27 16.06
C SER A 244 -8.99 -16.75 16.20
N VAL A 245 -8.03 -16.12 15.52
CA VAL A 245 -6.61 -16.51 15.56
C VAL A 245 -5.79 -15.67 16.53
N ILE A 246 -6.37 -14.63 17.13
CA ILE A 246 -5.70 -13.79 18.13
C ILE A 246 -5.65 -14.53 19.47
N PRO A 247 -4.46 -14.82 20.02
CA PRO A 247 -4.33 -15.46 21.34
C PRO A 247 -4.95 -14.58 22.44
N LYS A 248 -5.81 -15.18 23.25
CA LYS A 248 -6.44 -14.49 24.40
C LYS A 248 -5.59 -14.55 25.65
N ASP A 249 -4.84 -15.64 25.81
CA ASP A 249 -4.02 -15.93 26.98
C ASP A 249 -2.53 -15.70 26.67
N ARG A 250 -1.77 -15.39 27.72
CA ARG A 250 -0.33 -15.26 27.70
C ARG A 250 0.29 -15.94 28.93
N LYS A 251 1.45 -16.55 28.75
CA LYS A 251 2.30 -17.08 29.84
C LYS A 251 3.50 -16.20 30.10
N THR A 252 4.01 -15.56 29.02
CA THR A 252 5.18 -14.70 29.07
C THR A 252 4.89 -13.38 28.40
N ARG A 253 5.33 -12.29 28.98
CA ARG A 253 5.28 -10.94 28.45
C ARG A 253 6.66 -10.33 28.48
N VAL A 254 7.16 -9.90 27.33
CA VAL A 254 8.49 -9.30 27.19
C VAL A 254 8.36 -7.93 26.54
N THR A 255 8.93 -6.91 27.17
CA THR A 255 9.05 -5.58 26.56
C THR A 255 10.49 -5.40 26.07
N VAL A 256 10.64 -5.01 24.81
CA VAL A 256 11.93 -4.81 24.15
C VAL A 256 12.03 -3.43 23.52
N GLU A 257 13.24 -2.88 23.47
CA GLU A 257 13.52 -1.74 22.60
C GLU A 257 13.58 -2.21 21.14
N CYS A 258 12.74 -1.64 20.29
CA CYS A 258 12.64 -2.05 18.88
C CYS A 258 13.98 -1.93 18.15
N LYS A 259 14.74 -0.86 18.38
CA LYS A 259 16.04 -0.66 17.74
C LYS A 259 17.02 -1.79 18.08
N ASN A 260 17.19 -2.09 19.35
CA ASN A 260 18.12 -3.16 19.79
C ASN A 260 17.72 -4.51 19.21
N PHE A 261 16.42 -4.80 19.17
CA PHE A 261 15.91 -6.06 18.63
C PHE A 261 16.09 -6.14 17.12
N ILE A 262 15.77 -5.07 16.37
CA ILE A 262 16.01 -4.98 14.92
C ILE A 262 17.48 -5.20 14.61
N ASP A 263 18.38 -4.44 15.23
CA ASP A 263 19.83 -4.51 15.00
C ASP A 263 20.38 -5.92 15.26
N THR A 264 19.90 -6.59 16.30
CA THR A 264 20.28 -7.97 16.64
C THR A 264 19.77 -8.98 15.62
N ILE A 265 18.50 -8.86 15.18
CA ILE A 265 17.95 -9.72 14.13
C ILE A 265 18.67 -9.50 12.81
N GLU A 266 18.99 -8.26 12.44
CA GLU A 266 19.71 -7.93 11.21
C GLU A 266 21.10 -8.58 11.19
N ARG A 267 21.87 -8.43 12.27
CA ARG A 267 23.18 -9.09 12.40
C ARG A 267 23.07 -10.61 12.29
N ALA A 268 22.09 -11.20 12.98
CA ALA A 268 21.86 -12.65 12.94
C ALA A 268 21.40 -13.12 11.54
N SER A 269 20.76 -12.26 10.77
CA SER A 269 20.26 -12.57 9.44
C SER A 269 21.33 -12.58 8.35
N LEU A 270 22.54 -12.08 8.60
CA LEU A 270 23.63 -12.02 7.60
C LEU A 270 24.03 -13.40 7.04
N ILE A 271 23.81 -14.47 7.79
CA ILE A 271 24.08 -15.84 7.36
C ILE A 271 22.85 -16.57 6.81
N ILE A 272 21.70 -15.89 6.74
CA ILE A 272 20.46 -16.44 6.16
C ILE A 272 20.35 -15.95 4.72
N THR A 273 20.20 -16.88 3.79
CA THR A 273 20.01 -16.56 2.37
C THR A 273 18.65 -17.05 1.90
N GLU A 274 18.20 -16.62 0.72
CA GLU A 274 16.93 -17.08 0.11
C GLU A 274 16.88 -18.61 -0.09
N ARG A 275 18.03 -19.24 -0.26
CA ARG A 275 18.17 -20.69 -0.39
C ARG A 275 18.22 -21.38 0.97
N LEU A 276 18.80 -20.73 1.99
CA LEU A 276 19.01 -21.25 3.33
C LEU A 276 18.01 -20.56 4.27
N LYS A 277 16.74 -20.95 4.19
CA LYS A 277 15.64 -20.39 5.01
C LYS A 277 15.66 -20.94 6.44
N ASN A 278 16.81 -20.87 7.12
CA ASN A 278 16.91 -21.32 8.50
C ASN A 278 16.20 -20.32 9.42
N PRO A 279 15.40 -20.80 10.38
CA PRO A 279 14.76 -19.90 11.34
C PRO A 279 15.77 -19.31 12.30
N LEU A 280 15.50 -18.09 12.75
CA LEU A 280 16.12 -17.56 13.95
C LEU A 280 15.56 -18.29 15.18
N ARG A 281 16.42 -18.73 16.09
CA ARG A 281 16.05 -19.21 17.42
C ARG A 281 16.20 -18.06 18.39
N ILE A 282 15.14 -17.64 19.02
CA ILE A 282 15.14 -16.54 19.98
C ILE A 282 14.71 -17.08 21.33
N ASN A 283 15.61 -16.97 22.30
CA ASN A 283 15.34 -17.29 23.70
C ASN A 283 15.06 -15.99 24.44
N PHE A 284 13.85 -15.87 24.93
CA PHE A 284 13.42 -14.77 25.78
C PHE A 284 13.68 -15.20 27.26
N GLY A 285 14.61 -14.54 27.90
CA GLY A 285 14.95 -14.74 29.30
C GLY A 285 14.91 -13.41 30.05
N GLU A 286 14.82 -13.48 31.38
CA GLU A 286 14.64 -12.32 32.25
C GLU A 286 15.78 -11.29 32.12
N GLU A 287 17.03 -11.77 32.10
CA GLU A 287 18.20 -10.90 31.98
C GLU A 287 18.57 -10.60 30.52
N ARG A 288 18.30 -11.53 29.60
CA ARG A 288 18.78 -11.47 28.21
C ARG A 288 17.81 -12.11 27.24
N VAL A 289 17.65 -11.45 26.08
CA VAL A 289 17.09 -12.05 24.88
C VAL A 289 18.24 -12.48 23.99
N THR A 290 18.37 -13.80 23.75
CA THR A 290 19.44 -14.37 22.94
C THR A 290 18.91 -14.78 21.58
N VAL A 291 19.54 -14.30 20.51
CA VAL A 291 19.20 -14.62 19.12
C VAL A 291 20.29 -15.52 18.53
N ARG A 292 19.89 -16.67 17.99
CA ARG A 292 20.81 -17.66 17.42
C ARG A 292 20.38 -18.06 16.03
N CYS A 293 21.34 -18.25 15.15
CA CYS A 293 21.13 -18.89 13.85
C CYS A 293 22.33 -19.76 13.50
N GLN A 294 22.06 -20.89 12.87
CA GLN A 294 23.07 -21.79 12.33
C GLN A 294 22.70 -22.19 10.91
N THR A 295 23.64 -22.02 9.98
CA THR A 295 23.51 -22.39 8.56
C THR A 295 24.83 -23.04 8.11
N PRO A 296 24.88 -23.64 6.91
CA PRO A 296 26.16 -24.09 6.35
C PRO A 296 27.19 -22.98 6.17
N LEU A 297 26.80 -21.71 6.19
CA LEU A 297 27.71 -20.56 6.08
C LEU A 297 28.36 -20.20 7.43
N GLY A 298 27.80 -20.64 8.54
CA GLY A 298 28.32 -20.34 9.87
C GLY A 298 27.25 -20.34 10.95
N LYS A 299 27.69 -19.87 12.15
CA LYS A 299 26.86 -19.73 13.33
C LYS A 299 26.95 -18.31 13.86
N VAL A 300 25.83 -17.77 14.28
CA VAL A 300 25.75 -16.49 14.99
C VAL A 300 25.03 -16.69 16.33
N VAL A 301 25.52 -15.99 17.34
CA VAL A 301 24.87 -15.80 18.62
C VAL A 301 25.01 -14.34 18.97
N ASP A 302 23.90 -13.69 19.22
CA ASP A 302 23.83 -12.28 19.60
C ASP A 302 22.81 -12.10 20.71
N GLU A 303 22.92 -11.04 21.51
CA GLU A 303 22.05 -10.85 22.66
C GLU A 303 21.86 -9.38 23.00
N PHE A 304 20.75 -9.08 23.65
CA PHE A 304 20.46 -7.78 24.26
C PHE A 304 19.61 -7.94 25.52
N ALA A 305 19.59 -6.92 26.37
CA ALA A 305 18.75 -6.93 27.57
C ALA A 305 17.31 -6.52 27.20
N PRO A 306 16.28 -7.24 27.66
CA PRO A 306 14.90 -6.75 27.57
C PRO A 306 14.70 -5.54 28.49
N VAL A 307 13.68 -4.73 28.20
CA VAL A 307 13.26 -3.65 29.13
C VAL A 307 12.59 -4.24 30.37
N SER A 308 11.76 -5.26 30.16
CA SER A 308 11.13 -6.04 31.24
C SER A 308 10.68 -7.40 30.72
N MET A 309 10.56 -8.35 31.64
CA MET A 309 9.99 -9.66 31.36
C MET A 309 9.15 -10.14 32.54
N GLU A 310 8.00 -10.74 32.23
CA GLU A 310 7.11 -11.40 33.18
C GLU A 310 6.83 -12.82 32.66
N GLY A 311 6.83 -13.80 33.55
CA GLY A 311 6.55 -15.21 33.21
C GLY A 311 7.81 -16.02 32.92
N ASP A 312 7.63 -17.23 32.35
CA ASP A 312 8.70 -18.20 32.15
C ASP A 312 9.56 -17.88 30.90
N ALA A 313 10.84 -18.26 30.95
CA ALA A 313 11.71 -18.21 29.80
C ALA A 313 11.20 -19.13 28.67
N VAL A 314 11.28 -18.66 27.42
CA VAL A 314 10.77 -19.40 26.27
C VAL A 314 11.64 -19.25 25.05
N GLU A 315 11.93 -20.35 24.35
CA GLU A 315 12.64 -20.34 23.06
C GLU A 315 11.65 -20.56 21.90
N ILE A 316 11.73 -19.69 20.88
CA ILE A 316 10.84 -19.69 19.72
C ILE A 316 11.65 -19.55 18.44
N GLY A 317 11.25 -20.31 17.41
CA GLY A 317 11.76 -20.12 16.04
C GLY A 317 10.96 -19.06 15.27
N PHE A 318 11.65 -18.17 14.57
CA PHE A 318 11.01 -17.17 13.74
C PHE A 318 11.59 -17.12 12.31
N ASN A 319 10.74 -16.78 11.37
CA ASN A 319 11.20 -16.22 10.11
C ASN A 319 11.70 -14.79 10.38
N ASN A 320 12.99 -14.54 10.11
CA ASN A 320 13.62 -13.25 10.36
C ASN A 320 12.90 -12.08 9.68
N ARG A 321 12.47 -12.25 8.41
CA ARG A 321 11.78 -11.21 7.63
C ARG A 321 10.45 -10.82 8.28
N TYR A 322 9.63 -11.80 8.68
CA TYR A 322 8.32 -11.52 9.27
C TYR A 322 8.42 -10.77 10.59
N LEU A 323 9.40 -11.11 11.40
CA LEU A 323 9.62 -10.41 12.67
C LEU A 323 10.20 -9.01 12.46
N LEU A 324 11.17 -8.87 11.54
CA LEU A 324 11.72 -7.56 11.16
C LEU A 324 10.66 -6.61 10.61
N ASP A 325 9.80 -7.09 9.72
CA ASP A 325 8.73 -6.27 9.15
C ASP A 325 7.79 -5.78 10.26
N ALA A 326 7.33 -6.66 11.16
CA ALA A 326 6.47 -6.27 12.28
C ALA A 326 7.12 -5.18 13.17
N LEU A 327 8.42 -5.31 13.47
CA LEU A 327 9.14 -4.32 14.25
C LEU A 327 9.32 -2.99 13.51
N ARG A 328 9.70 -3.02 12.24
CA ARG A 328 9.98 -1.81 11.43
C ARG A 328 8.71 -1.01 11.12
N PHE A 329 7.64 -1.69 10.71
CA PHE A 329 6.39 -1.03 10.36
C PHE A 329 5.59 -0.54 11.57
N SER A 330 5.90 -1.03 12.77
CA SER A 330 5.30 -0.50 14.01
C SER A 330 5.65 0.95 14.27
N LYS A 331 6.86 1.38 13.87
CA LYS A 331 7.45 2.71 14.16
C LYS A 331 7.48 3.03 15.66
N CYS A 332 7.45 2.02 16.52
CA CYS A 332 7.50 2.17 17.98
C CYS A 332 8.94 2.16 18.50
N GLU A 333 9.19 2.88 19.59
CA GLU A 333 10.46 2.78 20.31
C GLU A 333 10.54 1.45 21.07
N LYS A 334 9.43 1.05 21.68
CA LYS A 334 9.31 -0.18 22.44
C LYS A 334 8.16 -1.05 21.94
N MET A 335 8.35 -2.36 22.01
CA MET A 335 7.38 -3.37 21.64
C MET A 335 7.16 -4.36 22.77
N VAL A 336 5.91 -4.72 23.00
CA VAL A 336 5.51 -5.78 23.92
C VAL A 336 5.23 -7.03 23.13
N LEU A 337 5.88 -8.15 23.52
CA LEU A 337 5.62 -9.47 22.99
C LEU A 337 4.83 -10.27 24.03
N GLU A 338 3.65 -10.76 23.66
CA GLU A 338 2.85 -11.68 24.46
C GLU A 338 2.93 -13.08 23.87
N ILE A 339 3.38 -14.03 24.66
CA ILE A 339 3.75 -15.38 24.26
C ILE A 339 2.98 -16.38 25.12
N ASN A 340 2.31 -17.35 24.49
CA ASN A 340 1.60 -18.43 25.21
C ASN A 340 2.36 -19.76 25.13
N GLY A 341 3.40 -19.86 24.33
CA GLY A 341 4.26 -21.03 24.21
C GLY A 341 5.03 -21.07 22.88
N PRO A 342 5.96 -22.02 22.73
CA PRO A 342 6.91 -22.03 21.61
C PRO A 342 6.28 -22.31 20.24
N LEU A 343 5.05 -22.82 20.20
CA LEU A 343 4.32 -23.16 18.97
C LEU A 343 3.05 -22.31 18.75
N SER A 344 2.79 -21.36 19.65
CA SER A 344 1.65 -20.44 19.55
C SER A 344 2.05 -19.16 18.80
N PRO A 345 1.14 -18.51 18.09
CA PRO A 345 1.39 -17.20 17.52
C PRO A 345 1.87 -16.23 18.60
N VAL A 346 2.89 -15.45 18.28
CA VAL A 346 3.38 -14.38 19.16
C VAL A 346 2.65 -13.10 18.81
N LYS A 347 2.03 -12.48 19.82
CA LYS A 347 1.34 -11.21 19.68
C LYS A 347 2.30 -10.07 20.02
N LEU A 348 2.44 -9.12 19.10
CA LEU A 348 3.24 -7.92 19.27
C LEU A 348 2.29 -6.71 19.40
N LEU A 349 2.54 -5.91 20.42
CA LEU A 349 1.72 -4.76 20.78
C LEU A 349 2.61 -3.53 21.04
N PRO A 350 2.11 -2.30 20.85
CA PRO A 350 2.78 -1.12 21.38
C PRO A 350 2.78 -1.15 22.92
N GLU A 351 3.60 -0.34 23.55
CA GLU A 351 3.75 -0.33 25.03
C GLU A 351 2.42 -0.03 25.75
N ASP A 352 1.57 0.80 25.20
CA ASP A 352 0.22 1.13 25.71
C ASP A 352 -0.84 0.06 25.39
N GLY A 353 -0.51 -0.90 24.52
CA GLY A 353 -1.36 -2.05 24.17
C GLY A 353 -2.59 -1.76 23.33
N LYS A 354 -2.75 -0.54 22.77
CA LYS A 354 -4.03 -0.11 22.19
C LYS A 354 -3.99 0.28 20.71
N ASP A 355 -2.83 0.59 20.19
CA ASP A 355 -2.73 1.20 18.85
C ASP A 355 -2.94 0.19 17.72
N PHE A 356 -2.25 -0.97 17.78
CA PHE A 356 -2.32 -2.05 16.81
C PHE A 356 -2.09 -3.43 17.44
N ILE A 357 -2.39 -4.47 16.70
CA ILE A 357 -2.06 -5.86 17.05
C ILE A 357 -1.35 -6.49 15.86
N TYR A 358 -0.13 -7.00 16.09
CA TYR A 358 0.54 -7.83 15.11
C TYR A 358 0.66 -9.26 15.62
N LEU A 359 0.57 -10.25 14.73
CA LEU A 359 0.86 -11.64 15.03
C LEU A 359 1.96 -12.12 14.09
N VAL A 360 2.90 -12.89 14.65
CA VAL A 360 3.90 -13.63 13.89
C VAL A 360 3.85 -15.07 14.32
N LEU A 361 3.65 -15.99 13.35
CA LEU A 361 3.62 -17.41 13.60
C LEU A 361 5.04 -17.94 13.82
N PRO A 362 5.23 -18.83 14.80
CA PRO A 362 6.51 -19.47 15.00
C PRO A 362 6.82 -20.46 13.88
N VAL A 363 8.11 -20.64 13.63
CA VAL A 363 8.63 -21.67 12.74
C VAL A 363 9.13 -22.82 13.56
N ARG A 364 8.68 -24.03 13.24
CA ARG A 364 9.21 -25.25 13.87
C ARG A 364 10.65 -25.48 13.43
N PHE A 365 11.55 -25.63 14.36
CA PHE A 365 12.91 -26.11 14.06
C PHE A 365 12.99 -27.61 14.34
N LYS A 366 13.74 -28.34 13.50
CA LYS A 366 14.07 -29.73 13.78
C LYS A 366 14.97 -29.73 15.03
N ASN A 367 14.61 -30.48 16.07
CA ASN A 367 15.53 -30.75 17.15
C ASN A 367 16.75 -31.45 16.51
N GLU A 368 17.91 -30.82 16.64
CA GLU A 368 19.17 -31.47 16.37
C GLU A 368 19.32 -32.53 17.48
N GLY A 369 19.06 -33.82 17.14
CA GLY A 369 19.31 -34.95 18.00
C GLY A 369 20.81 -35.21 18.11
#